data_dfd48801b12fb4fef786e21fab72ecc2
#
_entry.id   dfd48801b12fb4fef786e21fab72ecc2
#
_cell.length_a   1.000
_cell.length_b   1.000
_cell.length_c   1.000
_cell.angle_alpha   90.00
_cell.angle_beta   90.00
_cell.angle_gamma   90.00
#
_symmetry.space_group_name_H-M   'P 1'
#
loop_
_entity.id
_entity.type
_entity.pdbx_description
1 polymer ?
#
loop_
_entity_poly.entity_id
_entity_poly.type
_entity_poly.pdbx_seq_one_letter_code
_entity_poly.pdbx_strand_id
1 'polypeptide(L)'
;MKVTLNWLKQYVDFDWSPEELTERLTLLGLEVEGVHKIGGEFDGIVVAQILTKDKVPAADKLSVCKVHDGKGERTIICGAQNHNVGDKVPLILPNFALPLKPGDKAPFVIKERKVFGITSQGMMCSPQELGLPDPIEGLLILPGDAPVGKPFAEYLGRAGGDVVYDLEITPNRPDWNSVIGIAREIAAVTGNVLKTPSVQGSVSSVQSGPLETENLKLETSALVAVRIDDPELCPRYTARVIRGVKIGPSPDWLRSALEKVGLRSISNVVDVTNYVMLECGQPLHAFDYHLIARADDGTPTIVVRRARAGEKFTTLDGQERTLTDETLLIADERKGIALAGVMGGQNSEINDRTVDVL
;
A
#
# COMPACT_ATOMS: atom_id res chain seq x y z
N MET A 1 -8.26 -7.79 -12.31
CA MET A 1 -7.24 -6.90 -11.69
C MET A 1 -7.89 -6.09 -10.59
N LYS A 2 -7.21 -5.97 -9.43
CA LYS A 2 -7.75 -5.15 -8.34
C LYS A 2 -7.16 -3.76 -8.34
N VAL A 3 -8.01 -2.74 -8.16
CA VAL A 3 -7.63 -1.33 -8.08
C VAL A 3 -8.49 -0.62 -7.05
N THR A 4 -7.97 0.40 -6.38
CA THR A 4 -8.76 1.16 -5.42
C THR A 4 -9.19 2.52 -5.96
N LEU A 5 -10.36 3.00 -5.50
CA LEU A 5 -10.88 4.32 -5.84
C LEU A 5 -9.86 5.44 -5.54
N ASN A 6 -9.27 5.37 -4.34
CA ASN A 6 -8.30 6.38 -3.91
C ASN A 6 -7.01 6.33 -4.73
N TRP A 7 -6.61 5.14 -5.21
CA TRP A 7 -5.44 5.02 -6.08
C TRP A 7 -5.71 5.61 -7.47
N LEU A 8 -6.88 5.35 -8.06
CA LEU A 8 -7.29 5.98 -9.32
C LEU A 8 -7.33 7.51 -9.24
N LYS A 9 -7.84 8.06 -8.14
CA LYS A 9 -7.90 9.51 -7.89
C LYS A 9 -6.52 10.20 -7.78
N GLN A 10 -5.45 9.45 -7.62
CA GLN A 10 -4.10 10.01 -7.70
C GLN A 10 -3.71 10.42 -9.12
N TYR A 11 -4.28 9.72 -10.12
CA TYR A 11 -3.93 9.89 -11.55
C TYR A 11 -4.94 10.69 -12.36
N VAL A 12 -6.17 10.77 -11.91
CA VAL A 12 -7.22 11.53 -12.61
C VAL A 12 -8.24 12.07 -11.61
N ASP A 13 -8.62 13.33 -11.79
CA ASP A 13 -9.65 13.94 -10.96
C ASP A 13 -11.04 13.56 -11.47
N PHE A 14 -11.88 13.04 -10.60
CA PHE A 14 -13.30 12.78 -10.84
C PHE A 14 -14.06 12.71 -9.51
N ASP A 15 -15.35 13.00 -9.55
CA ASP A 15 -16.25 13.09 -8.39
C ASP A 15 -17.33 11.99 -8.38
N TRP A 16 -17.23 11.01 -9.26
CA TRP A 16 -18.19 9.91 -9.34
C TRP A 16 -18.25 9.13 -8.03
N SER A 17 -19.48 8.75 -7.65
CA SER A 17 -19.70 7.79 -6.57
C SER A 17 -19.10 6.42 -6.93
N PRO A 18 -18.87 5.55 -5.94
CA PRO A 18 -18.43 4.18 -6.22
C PRO A 18 -19.36 3.42 -7.17
N GLU A 19 -20.64 3.61 -7.04
CA GLU A 19 -21.67 2.98 -7.85
C GLU A 19 -21.62 3.52 -9.28
N GLU A 20 -21.51 4.83 -9.45
CA GLU A 20 -21.38 5.47 -10.76
C GLU A 20 -20.08 5.07 -11.46
N LEU A 21 -18.96 4.97 -10.74
CA LEU A 21 -17.70 4.48 -11.32
C LEU A 21 -17.84 3.04 -11.82
N THR A 22 -18.52 2.16 -11.07
CA THR A 22 -18.80 0.78 -11.49
C THR A 22 -19.55 0.73 -12.80
N GLU A 23 -20.62 1.51 -12.94
CA GLU A 23 -21.42 1.57 -14.16
C GLU A 23 -20.58 2.08 -15.35
N ARG A 24 -19.83 3.15 -15.15
CA ARG A 24 -19.01 3.75 -16.21
C ARG A 24 -17.88 2.84 -16.68
N LEU A 25 -17.18 2.17 -15.77
CA LEU A 25 -16.15 1.20 -16.14
C LEU A 25 -16.73 0.06 -16.97
N THR A 26 -17.90 -0.47 -16.57
CA THR A 26 -18.59 -1.52 -17.32
C THR A 26 -19.00 -1.04 -18.70
N LEU A 27 -19.52 0.18 -18.85
CA LEU A 27 -19.86 0.79 -20.15
C LEU A 27 -18.64 1.00 -21.05
N LEU A 28 -17.45 1.18 -20.48
CA LEU A 28 -16.19 1.27 -21.21
C LEU A 28 -15.65 -0.10 -21.63
N GLY A 29 -16.28 -1.18 -21.20
CA GLY A 29 -15.87 -2.56 -21.49
C GLY A 29 -14.95 -3.18 -20.42
N LEU A 30 -14.76 -2.50 -19.28
CA LEU A 30 -14.10 -3.03 -18.10
C LEU A 30 -15.16 -3.68 -17.21
N GLU A 31 -15.31 -4.98 -17.29
CA GLU A 31 -16.27 -5.71 -16.44
C GLU A 31 -15.84 -5.63 -14.97
N VAL A 32 -16.76 -5.17 -14.11
CA VAL A 32 -16.54 -5.09 -12.68
C VAL A 32 -17.13 -6.35 -12.04
N GLU A 33 -16.29 -7.33 -11.72
CA GLU A 33 -16.68 -8.59 -11.08
C GLU A 33 -17.03 -8.42 -9.60
N GLY A 34 -16.43 -7.44 -8.93
CA GLY A 34 -16.69 -7.19 -7.52
C GLY A 34 -16.34 -5.79 -7.07
N VAL A 35 -17.09 -5.31 -6.07
CA VAL A 35 -16.85 -4.03 -5.39
C VAL A 35 -16.80 -4.28 -3.89
N HIS A 36 -15.66 -3.99 -3.28
CA HIS A 36 -15.44 -4.22 -1.85
C HIS A 36 -15.11 -2.90 -1.16
N LYS A 37 -15.94 -2.48 -0.21
CA LYS A 37 -15.64 -1.33 0.64
C LYS A 37 -14.63 -1.76 1.71
N ILE A 38 -13.46 -1.14 1.70
CA ILE A 38 -12.41 -1.34 2.69
C ILE A 38 -12.32 -0.09 3.55
N GLY A 39 -12.16 -0.29 4.83
CA GLY A 39 -12.06 0.79 5.79
C GLY A 39 -13.43 1.19 6.27
N GLY A 40 -13.44 2.12 7.19
CA GLY A 40 -14.48 2.32 8.14
C GLY A 40 -14.13 1.66 9.46
N GLU A 41 -12.93 1.08 9.61
CA GLU A 41 -12.51 0.60 10.94
C GLU A 41 -12.72 1.67 11.99
N PHE A 42 -12.59 2.95 11.59
CA PHE A 42 -12.75 4.11 12.46
C PHE A 42 -13.77 5.13 11.91
N ASP A 43 -14.69 4.70 11.03
CA ASP A 43 -15.74 5.58 10.53
C ASP A 43 -16.61 6.08 11.68
N GLY A 44 -16.87 7.39 11.70
CA GLY A 44 -17.59 8.02 12.79
C GLY A 44 -16.84 8.11 14.11
N ILE A 45 -15.55 7.77 14.14
CA ILE A 45 -14.68 7.98 15.29
C ILE A 45 -13.87 9.27 15.06
N VAL A 46 -13.95 10.18 16.01
CA VAL A 46 -13.25 11.47 15.95
C VAL A 46 -12.43 11.69 17.22
N VAL A 47 -11.40 12.52 17.12
CA VAL A 47 -10.68 13.02 18.29
C VAL A 47 -11.60 14.00 19.03
N ALA A 48 -11.93 13.69 20.29
CA ALA A 48 -12.76 14.55 21.13
C ALA A 48 -12.01 14.98 22.40
N GLN A 49 -12.39 16.10 22.98
CA GLN A 49 -11.83 16.59 24.24
C GLN A 49 -12.88 16.54 25.35
N ILE A 50 -12.50 16.06 26.53
CA ILE A 50 -13.34 16.01 27.71
C ILE A 50 -13.39 17.41 28.34
N LEU A 51 -14.57 18.00 28.39
CA LEU A 51 -14.79 19.34 28.94
C LEU A 51 -15.18 19.30 30.43
N THR A 52 -16.04 18.34 30.81
CA THR A 52 -16.46 18.14 32.21
C THR A 52 -16.53 16.64 32.53
N LYS A 53 -16.40 16.31 33.81
CA LYS A 53 -16.55 14.96 34.35
C LYS A 53 -17.25 15.03 35.69
N ASP A 54 -18.50 14.55 35.73
CA ASP A 54 -19.31 14.52 36.92
C ASP A 54 -19.73 13.07 37.25
N LYS A 55 -19.98 12.77 38.53
CA LYS A 55 -20.47 11.45 38.93
C LYS A 55 -21.93 11.28 38.55
N VAL A 56 -22.31 10.08 38.13
CA VAL A 56 -23.74 9.73 37.95
C VAL A 56 -24.35 9.50 39.34
N PRO A 57 -25.38 10.25 39.73
CA PRO A 57 -25.93 10.17 41.10
C PRO A 57 -26.42 8.79 41.54
N ALA A 58 -26.74 7.92 40.59
CA ALA A 58 -27.27 6.57 40.83
C ALA A 58 -26.25 5.44 40.61
N ALA A 59 -24.95 5.77 40.31
CA ALA A 59 -23.95 4.76 39.97
C ALA A 59 -22.52 5.24 40.23
N ASP A 60 -21.93 4.83 41.35
CA ASP A 60 -20.60 5.29 41.78
C ASP A 60 -19.44 4.99 40.80
N LYS A 61 -19.62 4.00 39.92
CA LYS A 61 -18.63 3.59 38.92
C LYS A 61 -18.80 4.28 37.56
N LEU A 62 -19.81 5.13 37.41
CA LEU A 62 -20.09 5.81 36.14
C LEU A 62 -19.85 7.31 36.25
N SER A 63 -19.30 7.90 35.24
CA SER A 63 -19.18 9.34 35.06
C SER A 63 -20.02 9.85 33.88
N VAL A 64 -20.59 11.04 34.04
CA VAL A 64 -21.17 11.82 32.97
C VAL A 64 -20.13 12.82 32.52
N CYS A 65 -19.75 12.74 31.24
CA CYS A 65 -18.77 13.65 30.63
C CYS A 65 -19.47 14.49 29.57
N LYS A 66 -19.14 15.78 29.53
CA LYS A 66 -19.33 16.59 28.33
C LYS A 66 -18.06 16.56 27.53
N VAL A 67 -18.16 16.26 26.24
CA VAL A 67 -17.04 16.18 25.32
C VAL A 67 -17.28 17.04 24.10
N HIS A 68 -16.25 17.69 23.61
CA HIS A 68 -16.28 18.45 22.35
C HIS A 68 -15.74 17.59 21.21
N ASP A 69 -16.56 17.37 20.18
CA ASP A 69 -16.25 16.51 19.03
C ASP A 69 -15.71 17.26 17.79
N GLY A 70 -15.37 18.54 17.97
CA GLY A 70 -14.96 19.42 16.87
C GLY A 70 -16.13 20.18 16.21
N LYS A 71 -17.36 19.68 16.35
CA LYS A 71 -18.58 20.31 15.80
C LYS A 71 -19.52 20.85 16.89
N GLY A 72 -19.42 20.28 18.09
CA GLY A 72 -20.27 20.67 19.21
C GLY A 72 -19.99 19.84 20.46
N GLU A 73 -20.81 20.07 21.49
CA GLU A 73 -20.75 19.33 22.75
C GLU A 73 -21.69 18.13 22.72
N ARG A 74 -21.21 17.00 23.29
CA ARG A 74 -21.99 15.79 23.49
C ARG A 74 -21.91 15.35 24.93
N THR A 75 -22.99 14.75 25.40
CA THR A 75 -23.05 14.09 26.72
C THR A 75 -22.74 12.62 26.55
N ILE A 76 -21.73 12.12 27.26
CA ILE A 76 -21.28 10.71 27.22
C ILE A 76 -21.26 10.15 28.62
N ILE A 77 -21.84 8.96 28.80
CA ILE A 77 -21.70 8.17 30.04
C ILE A 77 -20.54 7.22 29.87
N CYS A 78 -19.61 7.25 30.82
CA CYS A 78 -18.40 6.47 30.78
C CYS A 78 -18.16 5.67 32.05
N GLY A 79 -17.80 4.38 31.91
CA GLY A 79 -17.44 3.50 33.02
C GLY A 79 -15.95 3.46 33.33
N ALA A 80 -15.10 3.93 32.42
CA ALA A 80 -13.66 3.98 32.65
C ALA A 80 -13.30 5.03 33.70
N GLN A 81 -12.20 4.80 34.44
CA GLN A 81 -11.79 5.70 35.52
C GLN A 81 -10.50 6.48 35.18
N ASN A 82 -9.79 6.08 34.14
CA ASN A 82 -8.47 6.59 33.76
C ASN A 82 -8.47 7.87 32.92
N HIS A 83 -9.52 8.70 33.04
CA HIS A 83 -9.63 9.95 32.27
C HIS A 83 -9.90 11.16 33.15
N ASN A 84 -9.49 12.34 32.72
CA ASN A 84 -9.65 13.59 33.39
C ASN A 84 -10.22 14.67 32.45
N VAL A 85 -10.67 15.79 33.02
CA VAL A 85 -11.04 16.98 32.26
C VAL A 85 -9.80 17.51 31.52
N GLY A 86 -9.97 17.82 30.25
CA GLY A 86 -8.90 18.26 29.36
C GLY A 86 -8.30 17.14 28.50
N ASP A 87 -8.45 15.88 28.90
CA ASP A 87 -7.95 14.74 28.12
C ASP A 87 -8.61 14.67 26.74
N LYS A 88 -7.83 14.21 25.76
CA LYS A 88 -8.30 13.93 24.42
C LYS A 88 -8.44 12.43 24.22
N VAL A 89 -9.54 12.01 23.61
CA VAL A 89 -9.93 10.61 23.47
C VAL A 89 -10.56 10.34 22.09
N PRO A 90 -10.49 9.11 21.56
CA PRO A 90 -11.32 8.72 20.44
C PRO A 90 -12.77 8.61 20.89
N LEU A 91 -13.68 9.27 20.18
CA LEU A 91 -15.13 9.24 20.39
C LEU A 91 -15.82 8.66 19.17
N ILE A 92 -16.51 7.53 19.31
CA ILE A 92 -17.39 7.03 18.27
C ILE A 92 -18.76 7.70 18.39
N LEU A 93 -19.24 8.19 17.26
CA LEU A 93 -20.54 8.87 17.12
C LEU A 93 -21.69 7.85 16.99
N PRO A 94 -22.94 8.24 17.31
CA PRO A 94 -24.10 7.38 17.12
C PRO A 94 -24.28 6.95 15.66
N ASN A 95 -24.79 5.73 15.45
CA ASN A 95 -25.05 5.05 14.17
C ASN A 95 -23.79 4.60 13.42
N PHE A 96 -22.63 4.66 14.05
CA PHE A 96 -21.39 4.07 13.55
C PHE A 96 -21.03 2.80 14.32
N ALA A 97 -20.26 1.92 13.67
CA ALA A 97 -19.86 0.64 14.22
C ALA A 97 -18.43 0.67 14.74
N LEU A 98 -18.16 -0.05 15.81
CA LEU A 98 -16.80 -0.36 16.25
C LEU A 98 -16.11 -1.28 15.24
N PRO A 99 -14.77 -1.25 15.15
CA PRO A 99 -14.00 -2.19 14.36
C PRO A 99 -14.36 -3.64 14.68
N LEU A 100 -14.47 -4.47 13.64
CA LEU A 100 -14.70 -5.91 13.80
C LEU A 100 -13.47 -6.58 14.42
N LYS A 101 -13.67 -7.34 15.48
CA LYS A 101 -12.63 -8.15 16.10
C LYS A 101 -12.61 -9.56 15.51
N PRO A 102 -11.46 -10.25 15.53
CA PRO A 102 -11.41 -11.66 15.15
C PRO A 102 -12.43 -12.49 15.97
N GLY A 103 -13.38 -13.10 15.28
CA GLY A 103 -14.44 -13.90 15.89
C GLY A 103 -15.81 -13.20 16.01
N ASP A 104 -15.90 -11.91 15.75
CA ASP A 104 -17.18 -11.21 15.74
C ASP A 104 -18.02 -11.64 14.53
N LYS A 105 -19.30 -11.92 14.77
CA LYS A 105 -20.26 -12.31 13.72
C LYS A 105 -20.95 -11.12 13.05
N ALA A 106 -20.94 -9.95 13.69
CA ALA A 106 -21.56 -8.74 13.18
C ALA A 106 -20.93 -7.50 13.86
N PRO A 107 -20.92 -6.34 13.19
CA PRO A 107 -20.38 -5.11 13.75
C PRO A 107 -21.25 -4.60 14.91
N PHE A 108 -20.62 -4.13 15.97
CA PHE A 108 -21.31 -3.52 17.10
C PHE A 108 -21.57 -2.03 16.82
N VAL A 109 -22.82 -1.70 16.49
CA VAL A 109 -23.23 -0.33 16.15
C VAL A 109 -23.59 0.45 17.43
N ILE A 110 -22.92 1.59 17.62
CA ILE A 110 -23.23 2.51 18.71
C ILE A 110 -24.51 3.28 18.39
N LYS A 111 -25.40 3.34 19.38
CA LYS A 111 -26.67 4.10 19.30
C LYS A 111 -26.77 5.06 20.47
N GLU A 112 -27.51 6.13 20.31
CA GLU A 112 -27.89 6.94 21.46
C GLU A 112 -28.66 6.06 22.46
N ARG A 113 -28.25 6.14 23.72
CA ARG A 113 -28.81 5.28 24.78
C ARG A 113 -29.07 6.08 26.04
N LYS A 114 -30.27 5.91 26.59
CA LYS A 114 -30.63 6.52 27.87
C LYS A 114 -30.19 5.60 29.01
N VAL A 115 -29.32 6.09 29.88
CA VAL A 115 -28.76 5.37 31.03
C VAL A 115 -28.95 6.25 32.26
N PHE A 116 -29.63 5.75 33.31
CA PHE A 116 -30.00 6.51 34.51
C PHE A 116 -30.65 7.87 34.23
N GLY A 117 -31.53 7.92 33.23
CA GLY A 117 -32.20 9.15 32.83
C GLY A 117 -31.43 10.13 31.95
N ILE A 118 -30.13 9.89 31.74
CA ILE A 118 -29.23 10.71 30.93
C ILE A 118 -29.02 10.05 29.55
N THR A 119 -29.15 10.81 28.47
CA THR A 119 -28.90 10.29 27.12
C THR A 119 -27.41 10.39 26.79
N SER A 120 -26.75 9.24 26.55
CA SER A 120 -25.39 9.17 26.02
C SER A 120 -25.42 9.21 24.49
N GLN A 121 -24.69 10.17 23.92
CA GLN A 121 -24.67 10.50 22.48
C GLN A 121 -23.41 9.98 21.79
N GLY A 122 -23.00 8.78 22.09
CA GLY A 122 -21.80 8.12 21.58
C GLY A 122 -21.08 7.37 22.68
N MET A 123 -19.83 6.99 22.39
CA MET A 123 -18.99 6.23 23.33
C MET A 123 -17.52 6.66 23.16
N MET A 124 -16.84 6.96 24.26
CA MET A 124 -15.38 7.11 24.29
C MET A 124 -14.76 5.71 24.24
N CYS A 125 -13.72 5.51 23.44
CA CYS A 125 -13.21 4.19 23.12
C CYS A 125 -11.92 3.85 23.86
N SER A 126 -11.82 2.57 24.25
CA SER A 126 -10.57 1.95 24.71
C SER A 126 -9.73 1.44 23.52
N PRO A 127 -8.42 1.20 23.69
CA PRO A 127 -7.60 0.57 22.66
C PRO A 127 -8.18 -0.78 22.19
N GLN A 128 -8.69 -1.58 23.12
CA GLN A 128 -9.25 -2.90 22.82
C GLN A 128 -10.52 -2.82 21.97
N GLU A 129 -11.36 -1.78 22.18
CA GLU A 129 -12.56 -1.54 21.35
C GLU A 129 -12.18 -1.10 19.94
N LEU A 130 -11.05 -0.42 19.81
CA LEU A 130 -10.50 0.03 18.53
C LEU A 130 -9.64 -1.03 17.82
N GLY A 131 -9.43 -2.22 18.41
CA GLY A 131 -8.55 -3.25 17.83
C GLY A 131 -7.08 -2.85 17.82
N LEU A 132 -6.68 -1.90 18.67
CA LEU A 132 -5.29 -1.46 18.77
C LEU A 132 -4.50 -2.35 19.76
N PRO A 133 -3.20 -2.62 19.47
CA PRO A 133 -2.38 -3.51 20.31
C PRO A 133 -1.83 -2.83 21.58
N ASP A 134 -2.62 -1.98 22.22
CA ASP A 134 -2.23 -1.27 23.42
C ASP A 134 -2.80 -1.98 24.65
N PRO A 135 -1.97 -2.33 25.67
CA PRO A 135 -2.41 -3.07 26.85
C PRO A 135 -3.11 -2.21 27.92
N ILE A 136 -3.34 -0.92 27.69
CA ILE A 136 -3.95 -0.01 28.66
C ILE A 136 -5.40 -0.44 28.97
N GLU A 137 -5.72 -0.63 30.24
CA GLU A 137 -7.10 -0.78 30.71
C GLU A 137 -7.77 0.59 30.81
N GLY A 138 -8.94 0.74 30.19
CA GLY A 138 -9.72 1.97 30.17
C GLY A 138 -9.68 2.70 28.82
N LEU A 139 -9.91 4.00 28.83
CA LEU A 139 -9.92 4.80 27.61
C LEU A 139 -8.52 4.98 27.01
N LEU A 140 -8.47 5.08 25.69
CA LEU A 140 -7.27 5.55 24.99
C LEU A 140 -7.14 7.06 25.19
N ILE A 141 -6.14 7.49 25.97
CA ILE A 141 -5.84 8.90 26.14
C ILE A 141 -4.82 9.31 25.08
N LEU A 142 -5.19 10.29 24.28
CA LEU A 142 -4.36 10.82 23.21
C LEU A 142 -3.43 11.94 23.70
N PRO A 143 -2.31 12.22 23.03
CA PRO A 143 -1.45 13.35 23.30
C PRO A 143 -2.22 14.68 23.37
N GLY A 144 -1.78 15.60 24.21
CA GLY A 144 -2.46 16.88 24.43
C GLY A 144 -2.55 17.80 23.20
N ASP A 145 -1.72 17.57 22.19
CA ASP A 145 -1.72 18.28 20.90
C ASP A 145 -2.61 17.63 19.82
N ALA A 146 -3.24 16.45 20.11
CA ALA A 146 -4.13 15.80 19.17
C ALA A 146 -5.26 16.75 18.71
N PRO A 147 -5.48 16.94 17.40
CA PRO A 147 -6.43 17.94 16.89
C PRO A 147 -7.87 17.48 17.10
N VAL A 148 -8.62 18.22 17.92
CA VAL A 148 -10.04 17.94 18.21
C VAL A 148 -10.88 18.06 16.93
N GLY A 149 -11.79 17.12 16.71
CA GLY A 149 -12.66 17.05 15.53
C GLY A 149 -12.05 16.34 14.34
N LYS A 150 -10.75 16.05 14.37
CA LYS A 150 -10.11 15.30 13.29
C LYS A 150 -10.63 13.86 13.28
N PRO A 151 -10.98 13.26 12.10
CA PRO A 151 -11.28 11.85 11.99
C PRO A 151 -10.14 11.02 12.59
N PHE A 152 -10.47 10.02 13.40
CA PHE A 152 -9.48 9.24 14.14
C PHE A 152 -8.57 8.42 13.20
N ALA A 153 -9.13 7.93 12.09
CA ALA A 153 -8.34 7.28 11.03
C ALA A 153 -7.23 8.19 10.48
N GLU A 154 -7.57 9.47 10.20
CA GLU A 154 -6.60 10.46 9.72
C GLU A 154 -5.58 10.83 10.79
N TYR A 155 -6.00 10.88 12.06
CA TYR A 155 -5.11 11.13 13.17
C TYR A 155 -4.05 10.03 13.29
N LEU A 156 -4.43 8.77 13.08
CA LEU A 156 -3.50 7.64 13.08
C LEU A 156 -2.65 7.52 11.79
N GLY A 157 -2.80 8.43 10.83
CA GLY A 157 -2.16 8.31 9.51
C GLY A 157 -2.72 7.15 8.67
N ARG A 158 -3.83 6.56 9.11
CA ARG A 158 -4.56 5.55 8.35
C ARG A 158 -5.53 6.27 7.43
N ALA A 159 -5.34 6.12 6.12
CA ALA A 159 -6.26 6.70 5.14
C ALA A 159 -7.70 6.25 5.43
N GLY A 160 -8.64 7.17 5.28
CA GLY A 160 -10.07 6.87 5.35
C GLY A 160 -10.47 5.70 4.46
N GLY A 161 -11.71 5.24 4.55
CA GLY A 161 -12.22 4.12 3.77
C GLY A 161 -11.90 4.22 2.29
N ASP A 162 -11.74 3.08 1.64
CA ASP A 162 -11.45 2.95 0.21
C ASP A 162 -12.43 1.98 -0.43
N VAL A 163 -12.53 1.96 -1.73
CA VAL A 163 -13.34 1.00 -2.46
C VAL A 163 -12.42 0.27 -3.42
N VAL A 164 -12.39 -1.05 -3.31
CA VAL A 164 -11.64 -1.92 -4.22
C VAL A 164 -12.58 -2.44 -5.28
N TYR A 165 -12.18 -2.27 -6.52
CA TYR A 165 -12.82 -2.85 -7.68
C TYR A 165 -12.02 -4.05 -8.13
N ASP A 166 -12.69 -5.19 -8.32
CA ASP A 166 -12.14 -6.35 -9.00
C ASP A 166 -12.60 -6.30 -10.45
N LEU A 167 -11.64 -6.18 -11.37
CA LEU A 167 -11.88 -5.93 -12.78
C LEU A 167 -11.41 -7.11 -13.62
N GLU A 168 -12.25 -7.60 -14.52
CA GLU A 168 -11.83 -8.54 -15.54
C GLU A 168 -11.11 -7.80 -16.67
N ILE A 169 -9.87 -8.18 -16.93
CA ILE A 169 -9.08 -7.61 -18.03
C ILE A 169 -9.08 -8.57 -19.19
N THR A 170 -9.73 -8.18 -20.25
CA THR A 170 -9.81 -8.99 -21.47
C THR A 170 -8.49 -9.00 -22.25
N PRO A 171 -8.15 -10.10 -22.97
CA PRO A 171 -6.86 -10.22 -23.67
C PRO A 171 -6.61 -9.15 -24.75
N ASN A 172 -7.65 -8.54 -25.28
CA ASN A 172 -7.56 -7.46 -26.29
C ASN A 172 -7.29 -6.08 -25.69
N ARG A 173 -7.34 -5.93 -24.35
CA ARG A 173 -7.06 -4.68 -23.64
C ARG A 173 -6.01 -4.89 -22.54
N PRO A 174 -4.81 -5.38 -22.91
CA PRO A 174 -3.72 -5.57 -21.92
C PRO A 174 -3.23 -4.27 -21.30
N ASP A 175 -3.48 -3.13 -21.96
CA ASP A 175 -3.19 -1.78 -21.46
C ASP A 175 -3.96 -1.41 -20.19
N TRP A 176 -5.07 -2.08 -19.88
CA TRP A 176 -5.84 -1.92 -18.65
C TRP A 176 -5.26 -2.68 -17.46
N ASN A 177 -4.26 -3.51 -17.69
CA ASN A 177 -3.63 -4.28 -16.60
C ASN A 177 -2.68 -3.43 -15.75
N SER A 178 -3.11 -2.19 -15.46
CA SER A 178 -2.42 -1.24 -14.59
C SER A 178 -3.37 -0.14 -14.10
N VAL A 179 -3.04 0.46 -12.94
CA VAL A 179 -3.83 1.58 -12.38
C VAL A 179 -3.86 2.77 -13.36
N ILE A 180 -2.71 3.12 -13.93
CA ILE A 180 -2.60 4.22 -14.93
C ILE A 180 -3.38 3.89 -16.18
N GLY A 181 -3.39 2.63 -16.63
CA GLY A 181 -4.17 2.21 -17.79
C GLY A 181 -5.67 2.43 -17.60
N ILE A 182 -6.19 2.05 -16.43
CA ILE A 182 -7.60 2.28 -16.08
C ILE A 182 -7.87 3.79 -15.90
N ALA A 183 -6.99 4.52 -15.22
CA ALA A 183 -7.12 5.96 -15.03
C ALA A 183 -7.13 6.73 -16.37
N ARG A 184 -6.43 6.23 -17.39
CA ARG A 184 -6.44 6.80 -18.76
C ARG A 184 -7.83 6.72 -19.39
N GLU A 185 -8.56 5.64 -19.20
CA GLU A 185 -9.94 5.52 -19.69
C GLU A 185 -10.86 6.50 -18.96
N ILE A 186 -10.72 6.62 -17.65
CA ILE A 186 -11.49 7.61 -16.87
C ILE A 186 -11.17 9.02 -17.35
N ALA A 187 -9.89 9.35 -17.59
CA ALA A 187 -9.47 10.62 -18.13
C ALA A 187 -10.08 10.92 -19.52
N ALA A 188 -10.14 9.91 -20.39
CA ALA A 188 -10.75 10.04 -21.72
C ALA A 188 -12.25 10.35 -21.65
N VAL A 189 -12.98 9.71 -20.72
CA VAL A 189 -14.43 9.93 -20.58
C VAL A 189 -14.76 11.24 -19.87
N THR A 190 -13.96 11.62 -18.87
CA THR A 190 -14.19 12.87 -18.12
C THR A 190 -13.68 14.10 -18.85
N GLY A 191 -12.74 13.93 -19.80
CA GLY A 191 -11.98 15.04 -20.39
C GLY A 191 -10.93 15.64 -19.44
N ASN A 192 -10.72 15.04 -18.28
CA ASN A 192 -9.74 15.52 -17.28
C ASN A 192 -8.32 15.07 -17.63
N VAL A 193 -7.35 15.80 -17.09
CA VAL A 193 -5.93 15.52 -17.33
C VAL A 193 -5.49 14.27 -16.59
N LEU A 194 -4.85 13.33 -17.31
CA LEU A 194 -4.15 12.21 -16.69
C LEU A 194 -2.85 12.70 -16.06
N LYS A 195 -2.74 12.54 -14.73
CA LYS A 195 -1.54 12.86 -13.95
C LYS A 195 -0.60 11.66 -14.01
N THR A 196 0.45 11.72 -14.81
CA THR A 196 1.46 10.66 -14.81
C THR A 196 2.49 10.90 -13.71
N PRO A 197 3.07 9.84 -13.11
CA PRO A 197 4.14 10.01 -12.14
C PRO A 197 5.27 10.83 -12.77
N SER A 198 5.58 11.99 -12.19
CA SER A 198 6.73 12.76 -12.63
C SER A 198 7.99 12.11 -12.09
N VAL A 199 8.95 11.81 -12.98
CA VAL A 199 10.31 11.41 -12.58
C VAL A 199 11.05 12.67 -12.08
N GLN A 200 10.45 13.42 -11.16
CA GLN A 200 11.10 14.48 -10.41
C GLN A 200 11.81 13.87 -9.19
N GLY A 201 12.74 12.98 -9.46
CA GLY A 201 13.54 12.36 -8.44
C GLY A 201 15.01 12.50 -8.80
N SER A 202 15.68 13.42 -8.14
CA SER A 202 17.13 13.42 -7.93
C SER A 202 18.04 13.47 -9.18
N VAL A 203 17.80 14.42 -10.08
CA VAL A 203 18.91 15.12 -10.69
C VAL A 203 19.07 16.50 -9.99
N SER A 204 18.90 16.51 -8.68
CA SER A 204 19.14 17.70 -7.87
C SER A 204 20.60 17.71 -7.41
N SER A 205 21.49 17.89 -8.36
CA SER A 205 22.83 18.50 -8.21
C SER A 205 23.61 18.51 -9.52
N VAL A 206 22.94 18.41 -10.66
CA VAL A 206 23.59 18.83 -11.90
C VAL A 206 23.22 20.28 -12.12
N GLN A 207 24.15 21.17 -11.80
CA GLN A 207 24.11 22.55 -12.24
C GLN A 207 23.76 22.59 -13.72
N SER A 208 22.92 23.58 -14.10
CA SER A 208 22.45 23.88 -15.43
C SER A 208 23.60 24.06 -16.45
N GLY A 209 24.09 22.94 -16.96
CA GLY A 209 24.92 22.83 -18.13
C GLY A 209 24.31 21.83 -19.11
N PRO A 210 24.63 21.86 -20.41
CA PRO A 210 24.16 20.83 -21.32
C PRO A 210 24.58 19.46 -20.78
N LEU A 211 23.59 18.59 -20.52
CA LEU A 211 23.81 17.22 -20.11
C LEU A 211 24.65 16.52 -21.18
N GLU A 212 25.93 16.30 -20.90
CA GLU A 212 26.78 15.41 -21.68
C GLU A 212 26.26 13.97 -21.41
N THR A 213 25.26 13.57 -22.18
CA THR A 213 24.63 12.24 -22.12
C THR A 213 25.63 11.10 -22.37
N GLU A 214 26.78 11.40 -22.96
CA GLU A 214 27.86 10.42 -23.21
C GLU A 214 28.61 10.03 -21.94
N ASN A 215 28.87 10.94 -21.01
CA ASN A 215 29.54 10.61 -19.75
C ASN A 215 28.68 9.81 -18.80
N LEU A 216 27.36 10.05 -18.76
CA LEU A 216 26.41 9.25 -17.99
C LEU A 216 26.28 7.81 -18.53
N LYS A 217 26.38 7.61 -19.84
CA LYS A 217 26.39 6.28 -20.45
C LYS A 217 27.66 5.49 -20.12
N LEU A 218 28.81 6.15 -20.09
CA LEU A 218 30.07 5.52 -19.74
C LEU A 218 30.11 5.08 -18.27
N GLU A 219 29.66 5.91 -17.33
CA GLU A 219 29.61 5.57 -15.91
C GLU A 219 28.61 4.43 -15.63
N THR A 220 27.47 4.40 -16.32
CA THR A 220 26.45 3.37 -16.13
C THR A 220 26.90 2.02 -16.67
N SER A 221 27.60 2.00 -17.82
CA SER A 221 28.13 0.76 -18.42
C SER A 221 29.24 0.11 -17.60
N ALA A 222 29.95 0.90 -16.77
CA ALA A 222 30.94 0.37 -15.82
C ALA A 222 30.32 -0.29 -14.59
N LEU A 223 29.03 -0.05 -14.31
CA LEU A 223 28.32 -0.61 -13.15
C LEU A 223 27.64 -1.95 -13.44
N VAL A 224 27.06 -2.09 -14.62
CA VAL A 224 26.36 -3.30 -15.05
C VAL A 224 26.28 -3.35 -16.58
N ALA A 225 26.52 -4.53 -17.13
CA ALA A 225 26.30 -4.81 -18.54
C ALA A 225 25.03 -5.66 -18.71
N VAL A 226 24.36 -5.51 -19.84
CA VAL A 226 23.24 -6.36 -20.24
C VAL A 226 23.52 -6.91 -21.63
N ARG A 227 23.45 -8.23 -21.75
CA ARG A 227 23.56 -8.97 -23.02
C ARG A 227 22.28 -9.77 -23.24
N ILE A 228 21.71 -9.70 -24.42
CA ILE A 228 20.56 -10.47 -24.83
C ILE A 228 21.01 -11.47 -25.90
N ASP A 229 21.03 -12.76 -25.53
CA ASP A 229 21.42 -13.84 -26.43
C ASP A 229 20.22 -14.39 -27.20
N ASP A 230 18.98 -14.14 -26.74
CA ASP A 230 17.73 -14.50 -27.42
C ASP A 230 16.85 -13.25 -27.63
N PRO A 231 17.08 -12.48 -28.68
CA PRO A 231 16.31 -11.28 -28.97
C PRO A 231 14.88 -11.56 -29.48
N GLU A 232 14.58 -12.80 -29.88
CA GLU A 232 13.23 -13.20 -30.30
C GLU A 232 12.30 -13.28 -29.08
N LEU A 233 12.73 -13.94 -28.01
CA LEU A 233 11.95 -14.08 -26.78
C LEU A 233 12.06 -12.84 -25.88
N CYS A 234 13.16 -12.10 -25.94
CA CYS A 234 13.36 -10.88 -25.16
C CYS A 234 14.01 -9.80 -26.04
N PRO A 235 13.23 -8.99 -26.73
CA PRO A 235 13.75 -7.93 -27.63
C PRO A 235 14.40 -6.78 -26.87
N ARG A 236 14.09 -6.62 -25.56
CA ARG A 236 14.61 -5.53 -24.72
C ARG A 236 14.69 -5.94 -23.27
N TYR A 237 15.82 -5.69 -22.64
CA TYR A 237 16.00 -5.81 -21.19
C TYR A 237 16.75 -4.58 -20.67
N THR A 238 16.32 -4.03 -19.55
CA THR A 238 16.95 -2.87 -18.93
C THR A 238 17.28 -3.17 -17.48
N ALA A 239 18.38 -2.61 -16.99
CA ALA A 239 18.82 -2.75 -15.63
C ALA A 239 19.20 -1.40 -15.03
N ARG A 240 19.05 -1.26 -13.73
CA ARG A 240 19.48 -0.07 -12.97
C ARG A 240 20.08 -0.50 -11.64
N VAL A 241 21.22 0.08 -11.30
CA VAL A 241 21.86 -0.14 -9.99
C VAL A 241 21.42 0.96 -9.03
N ILE A 242 20.98 0.56 -7.84
CA ILE A 242 20.62 1.44 -6.72
C ILE A 242 21.54 1.08 -5.56
N ARG A 243 22.32 2.03 -5.07
CA ARG A 243 23.33 1.81 -4.02
C ARG A 243 22.88 2.37 -2.68
N GLY A 244 23.42 1.77 -1.61
CA GLY A 244 23.17 2.22 -0.25
C GLY A 244 21.74 1.98 0.21
N VAL A 245 21.09 0.95 -0.29
CA VAL A 245 19.74 0.55 0.10
C VAL A 245 19.77 -0.05 1.49
N LYS A 246 18.79 0.30 2.31
CA LYS A 246 18.52 -0.37 3.58
C LYS A 246 17.25 -1.16 3.46
N ILE A 247 17.38 -2.49 3.49
CA ILE A 247 16.22 -3.37 3.48
C ILE A 247 15.47 -3.26 4.82
N GLY A 248 14.16 -3.20 4.76
CA GLY A 248 13.30 -3.07 5.92
C GLY A 248 11.82 -3.13 5.57
N PRO A 249 10.94 -2.95 6.56
CA PRO A 249 9.50 -2.88 6.30
C PRO A 249 9.16 -1.69 5.42
N SER A 250 8.15 -1.86 4.59
CA SER A 250 7.61 -0.79 3.76
C SER A 250 6.96 0.31 4.59
N PRO A 251 7.01 1.57 4.14
CA PRO A 251 6.21 2.62 4.75
C PRO A 251 4.71 2.30 4.65
N ASP A 252 3.93 2.79 5.60
CA ASP A 252 2.52 2.44 5.75
C ASP A 252 1.68 2.69 4.48
N TRP A 253 1.95 3.76 3.75
CA TRP A 253 1.23 4.07 2.52
C TRP A 253 1.43 3.00 1.44
N LEU A 254 2.67 2.50 1.28
CA LEU A 254 3.03 1.48 0.28
C LEU A 254 2.44 0.12 0.66
N ARG A 255 2.63 -0.28 1.93
CA ARG A 255 2.04 -1.49 2.49
C ARG A 255 0.53 -1.49 2.33
N SER A 256 -0.15 -0.43 2.77
CA SER A 256 -1.60 -0.30 2.69
C SER A 256 -2.12 -0.35 1.24
N ALA A 257 -1.42 0.27 0.29
CA ALA A 257 -1.81 0.23 -1.12
C ALA A 257 -1.80 -1.21 -1.67
N LEU A 258 -0.76 -1.99 -1.36
CA LEU A 258 -0.63 -3.38 -1.81
C LEU A 258 -1.62 -4.31 -1.10
N GLU A 259 -1.76 -4.20 0.22
CA GLU A 259 -2.66 -5.05 1.00
C GLU A 259 -4.12 -4.87 0.59
N LYS A 260 -4.55 -3.64 0.29
CA LYS A 260 -5.91 -3.36 -0.21
C LYS A 260 -6.24 -4.10 -1.51
N VAL A 261 -5.27 -4.31 -2.37
CA VAL A 261 -5.46 -5.06 -3.62
C VAL A 261 -5.09 -6.54 -3.50
N GLY A 262 -4.83 -7.02 -2.28
CA GLY A 262 -4.63 -8.43 -1.96
C GLY A 262 -3.18 -8.91 -2.05
N LEU A 263 -2.20 -8.03 -2.17
CA LEU A 263 -0.78 -8.38 -2.13
C LEU A 263 -0.23 -8.23 -0.72
N ARG A 264 0.43 -9.27 -0.23
CA ARG A 264 1.12 -9.24 1.07
C ARG A 264 2.40 -8.41 0.97
N SER A 265 2.58 -7.46 1.87
CA SER A 265 3.85 -6.75 2.04
C SER A 265 4.96 -7.69 2.53
N ILE A 266 6.14 -7.58 1.93
CA ILE A 266 7.31 -8.43 2.22
C ILE A 266 8.46 -7.56 2.73
N SER A 267 8.97 -6.64 1.90
CA SER A 267 10.01 -5.69 2.23
C SER A 267 9.89 -4.46 1.33
N ASN A 268 10.47 -3.34 1.74
CA ASN A 268 10.39 -2.09 0.99
C ASN A 268 10.80 -2.24 -0.49
N VAL A 269 11.84 -3.00 -0.80
CA VAL A 269 12.31 -3.18 -2.19
C VAL A 269 11.35 -4.07 -2.99
N VAL A 270 10.94 -5.20 -2.43
CA VAL A 270 9.99 -6.11 -3.10
C VAL A 270 8.64 -5.42 -3.29
N ASP A 271 8.18 -4.67 -2.30
CA ASP A 271 6.91 -3.98 -2.36
C ASP A 271 6.92 -2.84 -3.39
N VAL A 272 8.05 -2.14 -3.56
CA VAL A 272 8.20 -1.16 -4.65
C VAL A 272 8.09 -1.83 -6.01
N THR A 273 8.70 -3.01 -6.23
CA THR A 273 8.56 -3.72 -7.51
C THR A 273 7.12 -4.13 -7.80
N ASN A 274 6.40 -4.61 -6.78
CA ASN A 274 4.98 -4.96 -6.88
C ASN A 274 4.10 -3.72 -7.13
N TYR A 275 4.38 -2.62 -6.42
CA TYR A 275 3.63 -1.37 -6.60
C TYR A 275 3.78 -0.82 -8.03
N VAL A 276 5.01 -0.75 -8.55
CA VAL A 276 5.27 -0.27 -9.91
C VAL A 276 4.63 -1.17 -10.96
N MET A 277 4.66 -2.49 -10.76
CA MET A 277 3.96 -3.43 -11.64
C MET A 277 2.46 -3.15 -11.71
N LEU A 278 1.81 -2.93 -10.56
CA LEU A 278 0.38 -2.60 -10.53
C LEU A 278 0.10 -1.18 -11.04
N GLU A 279 0.97 -0.23 -10.75
CA GLU A 279 0.82 1.18 -11.13
C GLU A 279 0.85 1.37 -12.64
N CYS A 280 1.88 0.87 -13.31
CA CYS A 280 2.13 1.13 -14.74
C CYS A 280 2.14 -0.10 -15.63
N GLY A 281 1.91 -1.30 -15.09
CA GLY A 281 1.90 -2.54 -15.86
C GLY A 281 3.30 -3.08 -16.22
N GLN A 282 4.37 -2.51 -15.65
CA GLN A 282 5.75 -2.92 -15.93
C GLN A 282 6.28 -3.80 -14.80
N PRO A 283 6.43 -5.12 -15.02
CA PRO A 283 7.03 -5.99 -14.02
C PRO A 283 8.51 -5.66 -13.83
N LEU A 284 8.91 -5.59 -12.56
CA LEU A 284 10.29 -5.40 -12.13
C LEU A 284 10.74 -6.61 -11.31
N HIS A 285 12.03 -6.88 -11.32
CA HIS A 285 12.66 -7.81 -10.39
C HIS A 285 13.91 -7.16 -9.80
N ALA A 286 14.16 -7.44 -8.52
CA ALA A 286 15.29 -6.88 -7.80
C ALA A 286 16.25 -8.00 -7.39
N PHE A 287 17.51 -7.85 -7.75
CA PHE A 287 18.59 -8.76 -7.39
C PHE A 287 19.54 -8.11 -6.40
N ASP A 288 20.15 -8.90 -5.53
CA ASP A 288 21.34 -8.43 -4.80
C ASP A 288 22.50 -8.27 -5.79
N TYR A 289 22.93 -7.03 -5.96
CA TYR A 289 23.95 -6.66 -6.94
C TYR A 289 25.28 -7.44 -6.73
N HIS A 290 25.61 -7.74 -5.48
CA HIS A 290 26.87 -8.42 -5.13
C HIS A 290 26.82 -9.93 -5.38
N LEU A 291 25.64 -10.49 -5.61
CA LEU A 291 25.44 -11.91 -5.97
C LEU A 291 25.45 -12.16 -7.48
N ILE A 292 25.51 -11.10 -8.29
CA ILE A 292 25.62 -11.20 -9.75
C ILE A 292 27.06 -11.48 -10.15
N ALA A 293 27.28 -12.54 -10.92
CA ALA A 293 28.60 -12.87 -11.43
C ALA A 293 29.11 -11.80 -12.40
N ARG A 294 30.43 -11.61 -12.35
CA ARG A 294 31.12 -10.63 -13.17
C ARG A 294 31.71 -11.29 -14.41
N ALA A 295 31.71 -10.56 -15.52
CA ALA A 295 32.46 -10.92 -16.73
C ALA A 295 33.98 -10.84 -16.47
N ASP A 296 34.77 -11.23 -17.45
CA ASP A 296 36.24 -11.26 -17.35
C ASP A 296 36.85 -9.85 -17.14
N ASP A 297 36.18 -8.82 -17.58
CA ASP A 297 36.55 -7.42 -17.36
C ASP A 297 36.18 -6.90 -15.96
N GLY A 298 35.56 -7.71 -15.12
CA GLY A 298 35.12 -7.38 -13.77
C GLY A 298 33.75 -6.72 -13.68
N THR A 299 33.03 -6.53 -14.78
CA THR A 299 31.69 -5.91 -14.83
C THR A 299 30.60 -6.94 -14.50
N PRO A 300 29.72 -6.71 -13.51
CA PRO A 300 28.52 -7.51 -13.30
C PRO A 300 27.67 -7.52 -14.56
N THR A 301 27.31 -8.70 -15.05
CA THR A 301 26.65 -8.81 -16.36
C THR A 301 25.39 -9.66 -16.26
N ILE A 302 24.29 -9.09 -16.74
CA ILE A 302 23.03 -9.83 -16.95
C ILE A 302 23.05 -10.38 -18.36
N VAL A 303 22.73 -11.67 -18.47
CA VAL A 303 22.62 -12.40 -19.74
C VAL A 303 21.21 -12.95 -19.88
N VAL A 304 20.46 -12.45 -20.83
CA VAL A 304 19.13 -13.01 -21.15
C VAL A 304 19.32 -14.09 -22.19
N ARG A 305 19.11 -15.35 -21.81
CA ARG A 305 19.39 -16.52 -22.63
C ARG A 305 18.40 -17.65 -22.42
N ARG A 306 18.35 -18.59 -23.32
CA ARG A 306 17.68 -19.87 -23.06
C ARG A 306 18.47 -20.69 -22.06
N ALA A 307 17.76 -21.52 -21.29
CA ALA A 307 18.38 -22.52 -20.45
C ALA A 307 19.06 -23.59 -21.30
N ARG A 308 20.02 -24.28 -20.73
CA ARG A 308 20.56 -25.53 -21.32
C ARG A 308 19.62 -26.69 -20.97
N ALA A 309 19.43 -27.62 -21.88
CA ALA A 309 18.62 -28.80 -21.60
C ALA A 309 19.15 -29.53 -20.35
N GLY A 310 18.28 -29.71 -19.36
CA GLY A 310 18.65 -30.34 -18.08
C GLY A 310 19.31 -29.39 -17.06
N GLU A 311 19.42 -28.10 -17.35
CA GLU A 311 19.94 -27.09 -16.39
C GLU A 311 19.08 -27.09 -15.11
N LYS A 312 19.75 -27.18 -13.95
CA LYS A 312 19.11 -27.15 -12.65
C LYS A 312 18.99 -25.72 -12.16
N PHE A 313 17.81 -25.37 -11.64
CA PHE A 313 17.51 -24.04 -11.13
C PHE A 313 16.61 -24.12 -9.90
N THR A 314 16.99 -23.45 -8.81
CA THR A 314 16.16 -23.35 -7.60
C THR A 314 15.43 -22.02 -7.56
N THR A 315 14.11 -22.07 -7.60
CA THR A 315 13.23 -20.89 -7.52
C THR A 315 13.10 -20.38 -6.08
N LEU A 316 12.57 -19.15 -5.90
CA LEU A 316 12.37 -18.52 -4.59
C LEU A 316 11.49 -19.33 -3.64
N ASP A 317 10.62 -20.19 -4.15
CA ASP A 317 9.80 -21.12 -3.37
C ASP A 317 10.57 -22.37 -2.87
N GLY A 318 11.88 -22.41 -3.10
CA GLY A 318 12.76 -23.51 -2.67
C GLY A 318 12.70 -24.76 -3.54
N GLN A 319 11.98 -24.74 -4.65
CA GLN A 319 11.85 -25.91 -5.51
C GLN A 319 12.97 -25.97 -6.55
N GLU A 320 13.66 -27.12 -6.62
CA GLU A 320 14.60 -27.41 -7.70
C GLU A 320 13.82 -27.82 -8.96
N ARG A 321 14.10 -27.14 -10.05
CA ARG A 321 13.49 -27.36 -11.35
C ARG A 321 14.53 -27.83 -12.35
N THR A 322 14.14 -28.74 -13.22
CA THR A 322 14.96 -29.19 -14.37
C THR A 322 14.43 -28.46 -15.60
N LEU A 323 15.24 -27.60 -16.20
CA LEU A 323 14.83 -26.74 -17.28
C LEU A 323 15.03 -27.39 -18.64
N THR A 324 14.25 -26.92 -19.61
CA THR A 324 14.42 -27.26 -21.03
C THR A 324 15.07 -26.11 -21.78
N ASP A 325 15.53 -26.33 -22.97
CA ASP A 325 16.10 -25.35 -23.88
C ASP A 325 15.04 -24.35 -24.44
N GLU A 326 13.77 -24.57 -24.18
CA GLU A 326 12.69 -23.60 -24.44
C GLU A 326 12.51 -22.58 -23.33
N THR A 327 13.10 -22.83 -22.16
CA THR A 327 12.96 -21.94 -20.98
C THR A 327 13.86 -20.73 -21.11
N LEU A 328 13.28 -19.50 -21.09
CA LEU A 328 14.04 -18.26 -21.05
C LEU A 328 14.49 -17.97 -19.62
N LEU A 329 15.76 -17.63 -19.45
CA LEU A 329 16.39 -17.24 -18.20
C LEU A 329 16.88 -15.81 -18.23
N ILE A 330 16.73 -15.13 -17.11
CA ILE A 330 17.65 -14.07 -16.74
C ILE A 330 18.81 -14.77 -16.02
N ALA A 331 19.99 -14.61 -16.55
CA ALA A 331 21.21 -15.25 -16.06
C ALA A 331 22.30 -14.20 -15.79
N ASP A 332 23.33 -14.58 -15.09
CA ASP A 332 24.61 -13.90 -15.11
C ASP A 332 25.61 -14.70 -15.97
N GLU A 333 26.87 -14.36 -15.96
CA GLU A 333 27.91 -15.03 -16.76
C GLU A 333 28.13 -16.50 -16.37
N ARG A 334 27.61 -16.95 -15.23
CA ARG A 334 27.87 -18.31 -14.69
C ARG A 334 26.61 -19.13 -14.54
N LYS A 335 25.49 -18.53 -14.13
CA LYS A 335 24.29 -19.26 -13.69
C LYS A 335 23.01 -18.52 -14.06
N GLY A 336 21.88 -19.24 -14.12
CA GLY A 336 20.56 -18.65 -14.11
C GLY A 336 20.28 -17.94 -12.76
N ILE A 337 19.64 -16.80 -12.79
CA ILE A 337 19.27 -16.00 -11.61
C ILE A 337 17.76 -15.75 -11.52
N ALA A 338 17.02 -15.87 -12.62
CA ALA A 338 15.56 -15.89 -12.62
C ALA A 338 15.01 -16.66 -13.82
N LEU A 339 13.84 -17.29 -13.66
CA LEU A 339 12.99 -17.70 -14.77
C LEU A 339 12.32 -16.46 -15.33
N ALA A 340 12.61 -16.11 -16.56
CA ALA A 340 12.17 -14.85 -17.16
C ALA A 340 10.63 -14.73 -17.17
N GLY A 341 10.11 -13.65 -16.58
CA GLY A 341 8.69 -13.40 -16.46
C GLY A 341 7.90 -14.31 -15.50
N VAL A 342 8.58 -15.22 -14.78
CA VAL A 342 7.92 -16.19 -13.90
C VAL A 342 8.33 -16.02 -12.43
N MET A 343 9.61 -16.30 -12.10
CA MET A 343 10.05 -16.30 -10.70
C MET A 343 11.57 -16.12 -10.56
N GLY A 344 11.98 -15.34 -9.57
CA GLY A 344 13.39 -15.20 -9.21
C GLY A 344 14.03 -16.48 -8.67
N GLY A 345 15.36 -16.51 -8.64
CA GLY A 345 16.15 -17.58 -8.05
C GLY A 345 16.61 -17.25 -6.63
N GLN A 346 16.70 -18.27 -5.78
CA GLN A 346 17.23 -18.12 -4.41
C GLN A 346 18.68 -17.61 -4.38
N ASN A 347 19.43 -17.87 -5.44
CA ASN A 347 20.87 -17.57 -5.54
C ASN A 347 21.20 -16.10 -5.80
N SER A 348 20.19 -15.25 -5.95
CA SER A 348 20.32 -13.81 -6.23
C SER A 348 19.30 -12.96 -5.46
N GLU A 349 18.61 -13.59 -4.50
CA GLU A 349 17.55 -12.98 -3.71
C GLU A 349 18.07 -11.84 -2.82
N ILE A 350 17.27 -10.78 -2.72
CA ILE A 350 17.46 -9.71 -1.76
C ILE A 350 17.25 -10.22 -0.34
N ASN A 351 18.14 -9.86 0.56
CA ASN A 351 18.07 -10.22 1.97
C ASN A 351 18.49 -9.04 2.86
N ASP A 352 18.42 -9.21 4.17
CA ASP A 352 18.69 -8.15 5.15
C ASP A 352 20.12 -7.57 5.08
N ARG A 353 21.05 -8.23 4.37
CA ARG A 353 22.43 -7.78 4.17
C ARG A 353 22.63 -7.04 2.85
N THR A 354 21.63 -7.04 1.99
CA THR A 354 21.69 -6.37 0.69
C THR A 354 21.81 -4.87 0.89
N VAL A 355 22.84 -4.28 0.32
CA VAL A 355 23.11 -2.82 0.35
C VAL A 355 23.06 -2.18 -1.02
N ASP A 356 23.27 -2.96 -2.07
CA ASP A 356 23.16 -2.51 -3.45
C ASP A 356 22.22 -3.45 -4.21
N VAL A 357 21.28 -2.89 -4.96
CA VAL A 357 20.24 -3.60 -5.70
C VAL A 357 20.41 -3.35 -7.19
N LEU A 358 20.28 -4.41 -7.97
CA LEU A 358 20.18 -4.37 -9.42
C LEU A 358 18.75 -4.65 -9.84
#